data_2456ae5bceec4a706205056b84d70370
#
_entry.id   2456ae5bceec4a706205056b84d70370
#
_cell.length_a   1.000
_cell.length_b   1.000
_cell.length_c   1.000
_cell.angle_alpha   90.00
_cell.angle_beta   90.00
_cell.angle_gamma   90.00
#
_symmetry.space_group_name_H-M   'P 1'
#
loop_
_entity.id
_entity.type
_entity.pdbx_description
1 polymer ?
#
loop_
_entity_poly.entity_id
_entity_poly.type
_entity_poly.pdbx_seq_one_letter_code
_entity_poly.pdbx_strand_id
1 'polypeptide(L)'
;MSKKQSAGILIYRIGQNPFHINISEKKMREDLYLLGHYGGPFFQNKDLGTWTIPKGEIEDYEDIQDAAIRELKEETGYEITEKKNLVELQCIKQKSGKIVHAWAYEDTYNIDPKTLKSNTVEIEYPPKSGKRITFPEMDKYEFFSYEGAMKKINLAQQPFLDKIREHLILKKLIDAKNL
;
A
#
# COMPACT_ATOMS: atom_id res chain seq x y z
N MET A 1 9.46 16.78 -21.50
CA MET A 1 9.59 16.42 -20.07
C MET A 1 8.98 15.03 -19.91
N SER A 2 9.75 14.03 -19.47
CA SER A 2 9.22 12.70 -19.16
C SER A 2 8.18 12.83 -18.05
N LYS A 3 7.05 12.14 -18.17
CA LYS A 3 6.04 12.13 -17.11
C LYS A 3 6.64 11.41 -15.92
N LYS A 4 6.61 12.02 -14.74
CA LYS A 4 7.02 11.37 -13.49
C LYS A 4 6.22 10.09 -13.29
N GLN A 5 6.91 8.97 -13.12
CA GLN A 5 6.32 7.67 -12.86
C GLN A 5 6.72 7.21 -11.46
N SER A 6 5.83 6.49 -10.82
CA SER A 6 6.08 5.83 -9.53
C SER A 6 5.65 4.38 -9.59
N ALA A 7 6.26 3.56 -8.74
CA ALA A 7 5.91 2.18 -8.56
C ALA A 7 5.72 1.88 -7.06
N GLY A 8 4.81 0.96 -6.70
CA GLY A 8 4.56 0.63 -5.32
C GLY A 8 3.89 -0.72 -5.11
N ILE A 9 3.78 -1.13 -3.84
CA ILE A 9 3.22 -2.43 -3.47
C ILE A 9 2.17 -2.26 -2.37
N LEU A 10 0.99 -2.82 -2.61
CA LEU A 10 -0.07 -2.98 -1.63
C LEU A 10 0.09 -4.32 -0.93
N ILE A 11 0.45 -4.32 0.34
CA ILE A 11 0.46 -5.52 1.17
C ILE A 11 -0.96 -5.83 1.64
N TYR A 12 -1.37 -7.10 1.54
CA TYR A 12 -2.69 -7.53 2.00
C TYR A 12 -2.63 -8.84 2.80
N ARG A 13 -3.67 -9.08 3.60
CA ARG A 13 -3.92 -10.35 4.30
C ARG A 13 -5.25 -10.91 3.89
N ILE A 14 -5.29 -12.20 3.63
CA ILE A 14 -6.54 -12.90 3.36
C ILE A 14 -7.24 -13.22 4.67
N GLY A 15 -8.50 -12.82 4.81
CA GLY A 15 -9.36 -13.27 5.89
C GLY A 15 -9.58 -14.79 5.81
N GLN A 16 -9.71 -15.45 6.95
CA GLN A 16 -9.95 -16.91 6.97
C GLN A 16 -11.21 -17.27 6.19
N ASN A 17 -11.11 -18.33 5.37
CA ASN A 17 -12.20 -18.82 4.52
C ASN A 17 -13.46 -19.14 5.35
N PRO A 18 -14.64 -18.58 5.01
CA PRO A 18 -15.88 -18.83 5.72
C PRO A 18 -16.34 -20.31 5.72
N PHE A 19 -15.77 -21.17 4.87
CA PHE A 19 -16.13 -22.59 4.79
C PHE A 19 -15.54 -23.47 5.90
N HIS A 20 -14.66 -22.96 6.75
CA HIS A 20 -14.10 -23.64 7.93
C HIS A 20 -14.59 -23.09 9.27
N ILE A 21 -15.75 -22.44 9.31
CA ILE A 21 -16.27 -21.81 10.51
C ILE A 21 -17.05 -22.81 11.35
N ASN A 22 -16.60 -23.04 12.58
CA ASN A 22 -17.45 -23.48 13.68
C ASN A 22 -18.51 -22.38 13.92
N ILE A 23 -19.79 -22.76 13.84
CA ILE A 23 -20.97 -21.86 13.84
C ILE A 23 -21.04 -20.90 15.06
N SER A 24 -20.20 -21.06 16.07
CA SER A 24 -20.15 -20.24 17.29
C SER A 24 -19.31 -18.97 17.22
N GLU A 25 -18.45 -18.78 16.22
CA GLU A 25 -17.60 -17.59 16.09
C GLU A 25 -17.90 -16.79 14.80
N LYS A 26 -18.99 -16.05 14.84
CA LYS A 26 -19.55 -15.26 13.73
C LYS A 26 -18.79 -13.97 13.48
N LYS A 27 -17.46 -13.97 13.50
CA LYS A 27 -16.67 -12.86 13.00
C LYS A 27 -15.88 -13.33 11.78
N MET A 28 -16.51 -13.20 10.60
CA MET A 28 -15.79 -13.34 9.32
C MET A 28 -14.57 -12.44 9.38
N ARG A 29 -13.38 -13.03 9.36
CA ARG A 29 -12.15 -12.22 9.25
C ARG A 29 -12.11 -11.67 7.84
N GLU A 30 -12.23 -10.37 7.75
CA GLU A 30 -12.17 -9.64 6.48
C GLU A 30 -10.75 -9.62 5.94
N ASP A 31 -10.63 -9.51 4.60
CA ASP A 31 -9.35 -9.21 3.98
C ASP A 31 -8.88 -7.83 4.45
N LEU A 32 -7.59 -7.71 4.75
CA LEU A 32 -6.99 -6.49 5.29
C LEU A 32 -5.93 -5.95 4.34
N TYR A 33 -5.82 -4.64 4.27
CA TYR A 33 -4.92 -3.91 3.38
C TYR A 33 -4.04 -2.96 4.18
N LEU A 34 -2.71 -3.09 4.04
CA LEU A 34 -1.74 -2.23 4.71
C LEU A 34 -1.63 -0.90 3.96
N LEU A 35 -1.80 0.18 4.69
CA LEU A 35 -1.55 1.54 4.20
C LEU A 35 -0.57 2.25 5.13
N GLY A 36 0.22 3.17 4.55
CA GLY A 36 1.07 4.11 5.26
C GLY A 36 0.44 5.50 5.27
N HIS A 37 0.48 6.17 6.41
CA HIS A 37 0.05 7.56 6.56
C HIS A 37 1.19 8.50 6.21
N TYR A 38 0.94 9.53 5.39
CA TYR A 38 1.96 10.53 5.07
C TYR A 38 2.41 11.27 6.33
N GLY A 39 3.73 11.34 6.53
CA GLY A 39 4.34 12.08 7.61
C GLY A 39 4.44 13.58 7.36
N GLY A 40 4.97 14.27 8.35
CA GLY A 40 5.29 15.68 8.29
C GLY A 40 4.13 16.64 8.59
N PRO A 41 4.44 17.95 8.64
CA PRO A 41 3.55 18.96 9.20
C PRO A 41 2.27 19.19 8.40
N PHE A 42 2.25 18.78 7.13
CA PHE A 42 1.07 18.95 6.28
C PHE A 42 -0.02 17.91 6.52
N PHE A 43 0.33 16.76 7.11
CA PHE A 43 -0.55 15.60 7.25
C PHE A 43 -0.84 15.19 8.70
N GLN A 44 -0.04 15.62 9.68
CA GLN A 44 -0.12 15.20 11.09
C GLN A 44 -1.52 15.28 11.73
N ASN A 45 -2.40 16.18 11.24
CA ASN A 45 -3.77 16.36 11.74
C ASN A 45 -4.82 15.91 10.72
N LYS A 46 -4.44 15.15 9.71
CA LYS A 46 -5.33 14.65 8.67
C LYS A 46 -5.36 13.13 8.72
N ASP A 47 -6.48 12.56 8.30
CA ASP A 47 -6.68 11.12 8.35
C ASP A 47 -7.30 10.59 7.06
N LEU A 48 -8.47 11.12 6.66
CA LEU A 48 -9.13 10.66 5.45
C LEU A 48 -8.42 11.15 4.18
N GLY A 49 -8.16 10.24 3.25
CA GLY A 49 -7.51 10.56 1.98
C GLY A 49 -6.01 10.83 2.07
N THR A 50 -5.38 10.62 3.23
CA THR A 50 -3.96 10.90 3.49
C THR A 50 -3.10 9.66 3.71
N TRP A 51 -3.67 8.51 3.45
CA TRP A 51 -2.97 7.23 3.45
C TRP A 51 -2.65 6.79 2.01
N THR A 52 -1.63 5.98 1.85
CA THR A 52 -1.11 5.54 0.54
C THR A 52 -0.57 4.13 0.63
N ILE A 53 -0.46 3.45 -0.51
CA ILE A 53 0.43 2.29 -0.60
C ILE A 53 1.88 2.76 -0.53
N PRO A 54 2.83 1.99 0.04
CA PRO A 54 4.26 2.25 -0.09
C PRO A 54 4.66 2.32 -1.57
N LYS A 55 5.27 3.46 -1.99
CA LYS A 55 5.60 3.74 -3.40
C LYS A 55 6.50 4.95 -3.54
N GLY A 56 7.39 4.95 -4.51
CA GLY A 56 8.20 6.12 -4.84
C GLY A 56 8.51 6.26 -6.33
N GLU A 57 9.44 7.12 -6.66
CA GLU A 57 9.79 7.43 -8.06
C GLU A 57 10.63 6.30 -8.65
N ILE A 58 10.36 5.96 -9.92
CA ILE A 58 11.16 5.02 -10.69
C ILE A 58 12.43 5.76 -11.13
N GLU A 59 13.59 5.16 -10.86
CA GLU A 59 14.88 5.69 -11.28
C GLU A 59 15.13 5.47 -12.78
N ASP A 60 16.07 6.22 -13.34
CA ASP A 60 16.46 6.07 -14.74
C ASP A 60 17.02 4.65 -14.99
N TYR A 61 16.49 3.97 -16.02
CA TYR A 61 16.85 2.61 -16.41
C TYR A 61 16.48 1.49 -15.42
N GLU A 62 15.69 1.80 -14.38
CA GLU A 62 15.20 0.82 -13.42
C GLU A 62 13.98 0.05 -13.97
N ASP A 63 13.91 -1.25 -13.73
CA ASP A 63 12.69 -2.03 -13.97
C ASP A 63 11.57 -1.58 -13.05
N ILE A 64 10.36 -1.44 -13.59
CA ILE A 64 9.22 -0.86 -12.83
C ILE A 64 8.85 -1.71 -11.61
N GLN A 65 8.91 -3.04 -11.73
CA GLN A 65 8.61 -3.95 -10.62
C GLN A 65 9.73 -3.93 -9.58
N ASP A 66 10.98 -3.81 -10.00
CA ASP A 66 12.12 -3.68 -9.10
C ASP A 66 12.06 -2.36 -8.32
N ALA A 67 11.68 -1.26 -8.98
CA ALA A 67 11.40 0.00 -8.32
C ALA A 67 10.33 -0.14 -7.22
N ALA A 68 9.23 -0.84 -7.50
CA ALA A 68 8.17 -1.07 -6.51
C ALA A 68 8.68 -1.84 -5.28
N ILE A 69 9.55 -2.84 -5.48
CA ILE A 69 10.15 -3.64 -4.40
C ILE A 69 11.14 -2.81 -3.59
N ARG A 70 12.00 -2.02 -4.25
CA ARG A 70 12.94 -1.11 -3.60
C ARG A 70 12.21 -0.10 -2.72
N GLU A 71 11.20 0.56 -3.27
CA GLU A 71 10.39 1.56 -2.56
C GLU A 71 9.65 0.96 -1.36
N LEU A 72 9.09 -0.24 -1.48
CA LEU A 72 8.51 -0.94 -0.33
C LEU A 72 9.54 -1.11 0.78
N LYS A 73 10.76 -1.55 0.45
CA LYS A 73 11.83 -1.74 1.43
C LYS A 73 12.25 -0.42 2.06
N GLU A 74 12.42 0.64 1.29
CA GLU A 74 12.82 1.96 1.77
C GLU A 74 11.77 2.59 2.69
N GLU A 75 10.50 2.52 2.28
CA GLU A 75 9.40 3.13 3.00
C GLU A 75 8.84 2.27 4.16
N THR A 76 9.21 1.00 4.29
CA THR A 76 8.68 0.11 5.35
C THR A 76 9.73 -0.73 6.08
N GLY A 77 10.90 -0.92 5.49
CA GLY A 77 11.89 -1.90 5.94
C GLY A 77 11.53 -3.35 5.62
N TYR A 78 10.38 -3.60 4.96
CA TYR A 78 9.93 -4.96 4.61
C TYR A 78 10.57 -5.44 3.31
N GLU A 79 11.05 -6.68 3.31
CA GLU A 79 11.67 -7.30 2.12
C GLU A 79 10.78 -8.39 1.53
N ILE A 80 10.51 -8.27 0.23
CA ILE A 80 9.85 -9.33 -0.53
C ILE A 80 10.89 -10.37 -0.92
N THR A 81 10.63 -11.62 -0.57
CA THR A 81 11.52 -12.75 -0.87
C THR A 81 11.21 -13.41 -2.22
N GLU A 82 9.97 -13.33 -2.69
CA GLU A 82 9.51 -14.02 -3.91
C GLU A 82 8.72 -13.12 -4.85
N LYS A 83 9.38 -12.56 -5.84
CA LYS A 83 8.75 -11.70 -6.88
C LYS A 83 7.59 -12.39 -7.62
N LYS A 84 7.65 -13.71 -7.80
CA LYS A 84 6.59 -14.46 -8.50
C LYS A 84 5.21 -14.40 -7.83
N ASN A 85 5.17 -14.03 -6.54
CA ASN A 85 3.93 -13.92 -5.77
C ASN A 85 3.29 -12.52 -5.88
N LEU A 86 3.89 -11.61 -6.65
CA LEU A 86 3.32 -10.30 -6.90
C LEU A 86 2.15 -10.40 -7.89
N VAL A 87 1.02 -9.81 -7.50
CA VAL A 87 -0.18 -9.68 -8.33
C VAL A 87 -0.22 -8.28 -8.92
N GLU A 88 -0.18 -8.16 -10.25
CA GLU A 88 -0.24 -6.86 -10.91
C GLU A 88 -1.61 -6.19 -10.73
N LEU A 89 -1.61 -4.94 -10.27
CA LEU A 89 -2.82 -4.12 -10.09
C LEU A 89 -3.00 -3.09 -11.21
N GLN A 90 -2.16 -3.17 -12.27
CA GLN A 90 -2.10 -2.20 -13.36
C GLN A 90 -1.57 -0.83 -12.90
N CYS A 91 -1.82 0.22 -13.68
CA CYS A 91 -1.43 1.56 -13.32
C CYS A 91 -2.62 2.52 -13.29
N ILE A 92 -2.46 3.57 -12.51
CA ILE A 92 -3.40 4.69 -12.45
C ILE A 92 -2.71 5.98 -12.89
N LYS A 93 -3.50 6.92 -13.40
CA LYS A 93 -3.03 8.27 -13.71
C LYS A 93 -3.66 9.26 -12.73
N GLN A 94 -2.83 9.91 -11.94
CA GLN A 94 -3.27 10.94 -11.00
C GLN A 94 -3.64 12.26 -11.74
N LYS A 95 -4.39 13.14 -11.08
CA LYS A 95 -4.77 14.46 -11.64
C LYS A 95 -3.56 15.31 -12.05
N SER A 96 -2.44 15.17 -11.34
CA SER A 96 -1.16 15.82 -11.68
C SER A 96 -0.51 15.31 -12.97
N GLY A 97 -1.06 14.24 -13.57
CA GLY A 97 -0.48 13.56 -14.71
C GLY A 97 0.56 12.49 -14.34
N LYS A 98 0.90 12.33 -13.06
CA LYS A 98 1.80 11.27 -12.56
C LYS A 98 1.16 9.90 -12.78
N ILE A 99 1.93 8.94 -13.30
CA ILE A 99 1.51 7.55 -13.45
C ILE A 99 2.03 6.78 -12.23
N VAL A 100 1.20 5.94 -11.64
CA VAL A 100 1.56 5.06 -10.53
C VAL A 100 1.26 3.63 -10.93
N HIS A 101 2.29 2.80 -11.01
CA HIS A 101 2.20 1.36 -11.21
C HIS A 101 2.11 0.68 -9.85
N ALA A 102 1.30 -0.38 -9.73
CA ALA A 102 1.18 -1.08 -8.46
C ALA A 102 1.06 -2.59 -8.62
N TRP A 103 1.58 -3.28 -7.60
CA TRP A 103 1.41 -4.70 -7.37
C TRP A 103 0.82 -4.94 -5.99
N ALA A 104 0.23 -6.11 -5.77
CA ALA A 104 -0.17 -6.57 -4.46
C ALA A 104 0.71 -7.74 -4.02
N TYR A 105 0.96 -7.84 -2.71
CA TYR A 105 1.72 -8.92 -2.09
C TYR A 105 1.04 -9.42 -0.83
N GLU A 106 0.86 -10.75 -0.73
CA GLU A 106 0.21 -11.37 0.43
C GLU A 106 1.16 -11.42 1.62
N ASP A 107 0.75 -10.83 2.74
CA ASP A 107 1.46 -10.98 4.00
C ASP A 107 1.11 -12.32 4.67
N THR A 108 1.97 -13.29 4.48
CA THR A 108 1.87 -14.62 5.11
C THR A 108 2.61 -14.71 6.46
N TYR A 109 3.39 -13.67 6.83
CA TYR A 109 4.24 -13.64 8.02
C TYR A 109 3.62 -12.88 9.20
N ASN A 110 2.41 -12.33 9.03
CA ASN A 110 1.72 -11.51 10.04
C ASN A 110 2.56 -10.32 10.55
N ILE A 111 3.00 -9.47 9.61
CA ILE A 111 3.77 -8.25 9.91
C ILE A 111 3.06 -7.43 11.00
N ASP A 112 3.77 -7.04 12.05
CA ASP A 112 3.28 -6.02 12.96
C ASP A 112 3.51 -4.63 12.34
N PRO A 113 2.46 -3.87 11.98
CA PRO A 113 2.62 -2.55 11.36
C PRO A 113 3.44 -1.57 12.20
N LYS A 114 3.50 -1.76 13.51
CA LYS A 114 4.27 -0.92 14.43
C LYS A 114 5.78 -1.11 14.32
N THR A 115 6.22 -2.21 13.71
CA THR A 115 7.65 -2.47 13.49
C THR A 115 8.17 -1.87 12.20
N LEU A 116 7.27 -1.48 11.28
CA LEU A 116 7.63 -0.87 10.01
C LEU A 116 8.21 0.52 10.22
N LYS A 117 9.25 0.85 9.44
CA LYS A 117 9.97 2.12 9.54
C LYS A 117 10.20 2.68 8.16
N SER A 118 9.76 3.92 7.96
CA SER A 118 10.01 4.68 6.75
C SER A 118 11.40 5.31 6.76
N ASN A 119 11.97 5.50 5.58
CA ASN A 119 13.01 6.51 5.34
C ASN A 119 12.53 7.90 5.79
N THR A 120 13.47 8.84 5.86
CA THR A 120 13.18 10.23 6.21
C THR A 120 13.32 11.13 5.00
N VAL A 121 12.51 12.18 4.96
CA VAL A 121 12.61 13.26 3.99
C VAL A 121 12.90 14.59 4.68
N GLU A 122 13.61 15.47 3.99
CA GLU A 122 13.93 16.81 4.45
C GLU A 122 13.24 17.84 3.55
N ILE A 123 12.51 18.76 4.15
CA ILE A 123 11.86 19.86 3.43
C ILE A 123 12.15 21.20 4.09
N GLU A 124 12.02 22.27 3.32
CA GLU A 124 12.00 23.63 3.88
C GLU A 124 10.61 23.89 4.49
N TYR A 125 10.60 24.21 5.80
CA TYR A 125 9.36 24.51 6.52
C TYR A 125 9.55 25.54 7.64
N PRO A 126 8.72 26.60 7.71
CA PRO A 126 7.67 26.97 6.75
C PRO A 126 8.26 27.31 5.35
N PRO A 127 7.45 27.21 4.27
CA PRO A 127 7.95 27.53 2.92
C PRO A 127 8.60 28.92 2.85
N LYS A 128 9.75 29.00 2.17
CA LYS A 128 10.54 30.24 1.98
C LYS A 128 11.16 30.80 3.29
N SER A 129 11.27 30.00 4.34
CA SER A 129 11.87 30.41 5.63
C SER A 129 13.37 30.20 5.71
N GLY A 130 13.95 29.40 4.81
CA GLY A 130 15.34 28.93 4.90
C GLY A 130 15.55 27.84 5.97
N LYS A 131 14.53 27.50 6.76
CA LYS A 131 14.62 26.47 7.80
C LYS A 131 14.26 25.11 7.22
N ARG A 132 15.06 24.09 7.54
CA ARG A 132 14.83 22.71 7.11
C ARG A 132 14.38 21.86 8.29
N ILE A 133 13.45 20.98 8.04
CA ILE A 133 12.97 19.96 8.99
C ILE A 133 13.06 18.59 8.33
N THR A 134 13.39 17.58 9.14
CA THR A 134 13.44 16.18 8.73
C THR A 134 12.35 15.39 9.46
N PHE A 135 11.64 14.53 8.75
CA PHE A 135 10.60 13.67 9.33
C PHE A 135 10.47 12.38 8.51
N PRO A 136 9.88 11.32 9.07
CA PRO A 136 9.59 10.10 8.31
C PRO A 136 8.65 10.39 7.15
N GLU A 137 8.90 9.84 5.97
CA GLU A 137 8.01 9.99 4.81
C GLU A 137 6.63 9.41 5.11
N MET A 138 6.60 8.28 5.84
CA MET A 138 5.39 7.73 6.45
C MET A 138 5.57 7.65 7.97
N ASP A 139 4.64 8.23 8.72
CA ASP A 139 4.71 8.30 10.18
C ASP A 139 3.92 7.18 10.89
N LYS A 140 3.07 6.47 10.16
CA LYS A 140 2.24 5.40 10.69
C LYS A 140 1.87 4.39 9.61
N TYR A 141 1.76 3.13 10.01
CA TYR A 141 1.22 2.04 9.17
C TYR A 141 0.08 1.35 9.91
N GLU A 142 -0.95 0.92 9.16
CA GLU A 142 -2.09 0.22 9.74
C GLU A 142 -2.76 -0.68 8.70
N PHE A 143 -3.27 -1.83 9.15
CA PHE A 143 -4.12 -2.68 8.33
C PHE A 143 -5.58 -2.26 8.48
N PHE A 144 -6.24 -2.08 7.35
CA PHE A 144 -7.65 -1.70 7.28
C PHE A 144 -8.48 -2.76 6.56
N SER A 145 -9.76 -2.90 6.94
CA SER A 145 -10.75 -3.55 6.09
C SER A 145 -10.88 -2.80 4.76
N TYR A 146 -11.52 -3.41 3.77
CA TYR A 146 -11.74 -2.75 2.49
C TYR A 146 -12.44 -1.39 2.62
N GLU A 147 -13.53 -1.34 3.39
CA GLU A 147 -14.28 -0.10 3.62
C GLU A 147 -13.48 0.95 4.38
N GLY A 148 -12.65 0.52 5.32
CA GLY A 148 -11.71 1.38 6.05
C GLY A 148 -10.64 1.94 5.12
N ALA A 149 -9.99 1.06 4.35
CA ALA A 149 -8.96 1.44 3.39
C ALA A 149 -9.48 2.43 2.33
N MET A 150 -10.69 2.19 1.77
CA MET A 150 -11.31 3.07 0.79
C MET A 150 -11.54 4.49 1.30
N LYS A 151 -11.82 4.67 2.59
CA LYS A 151 -11.99 6.00 3.22
C LYS A 151 -10.65 6.69 3.48
N LYS A 152 -9.63 5.92 3.82
CA LYS A 152 -8.33 6.40 4.27
C LYS A 152 -7.37 6.70 3.11
N ILE A 153 -7.35 5.85 2.09
CA ILE A 153 -6.41 5.94 0.99
C ILE A 153 -6.63 7.21 0.14
N ASN A 154 -5.55 7.74 -0.42
CA ASN A 154 -5.63 8.78 -1.44
C ASN A 154 -6.62 8.37 -2.53
N LEU A 155 -7.56 9.24 -2.85
CA LEU A 155 -8.68 8.96 -3.76
C LEU A 155 -8.22 8.40 -5.12
N ALA A 156 -7.09 8.88 -5.63
CA ALA A 156 -6.55 8.40 -6.90
C ALA A 156 -6.06 6.94 -6.85
N GLN A 157 -5.81 6.40 -5.65
CA GLN A 157 -5.30 5.04 -5.46
C GLN A 157 -6.40 4.01 -5.10
N GLN A 158 -7.65 4.45 -4.90
CA GLN A 158 -8.78 3.55 -4.63
C GLN A 158 -8.91 2.41 -5.66
N PRO A 159 -8.67 2.63 -6.97
CA PRO A 159 -8.73 1.54 -7.95
C PRO A 159 -7.80 0.35 -7.66
N PHE A 160 -6.71 0.54 -6.93
CA PHE A 160 -5.85 -0.58 -6.53
C PHE A 160 -6.53 -1.50 -5.52
N LEU A 161 -7.31 -0.94 -4.58
CA LEU A 161 -8.11 -1.72 -3.63
C LEU A 161 -9.22 -2.49 -4.34
N ASP A 162 -9.88 -1.87 -5.33
CA ASP A 162 -10.90 -2.54 -6.13
C ASP A 162 -10.31 -3.74 -6.87
N LYS A 163 -9.15 -3.55 -7.53
CA LYS A 163 -8.48 -4.59 -8.31
C LYS A 163 -8.06 -5.79 -7.47
N ILE A 164 -7.43 -5.56 -6.30
CA ILE A 164 -7.05 -6.69 -5.45
C ILE A 164 -8.27 -7.38 -4.86
N ARG A 165 -9.33 -6.66 -4.50
CA ARG A 165 -10.58 -7.25 -4.02
C ARG A 165 -11.22 -8.16 -5.07
N GLU A 166 -11.32 -7.71 -6.32
CA GLU A 166 -11.80 -8.52 -7.45
C GLU A 166 -10.97 -9.80 -7.61
N HIS A 167 -9.63 -9.69 -7.58
CA HIS A 167 -8.72 -10.82 -7.66
C HIS A 167 -8.95 -11.84 -6.53
N LEU A 168 -9.10 -11.37 -5.30
CA LEU A 168 -9.31 -12.23 -4.13
C LEU A 168 -10.67 -12.92 -4.15
N ILE A 169 -11.71 -12.26 -4.62
CA ILE A 169 -13.04 -12.87 -4.81
C ILE A 169 -12.95 -14.01 -5.84
N LEU A 170 -12.32 -13.78 -6.98
CA LEU A 170 -12.14 -14.80 -8.02
C LEU A 170 -11.32 -15.99 -7.51
N LYS A 171 -10.21 -15.73 -6.79
CA LYS A 171 -9.37 -16.77 -6.19
C LYS A 171 -10.19 -17.64 -5.23
N LYS A 172 -10.95 -17.04 -4.32
CA LYS A 172 -11.82 -17.77 -3.37
C LYS A 172 -12.90 -18.62 -4.08
N LEU A 173 -13.48 -18.12 -5.17
CA LEU A 173 -14.48 -18.86 -5.97
C LEU A 173 -13.87 -20.06 -6.69
N ILE A 174 -12.63 -19.94 -7.19
CA ILE A 174 -11.90 -21.03 -7.85
C ILE A 174 -11.55 -22.11 -6.82
N ASP A 175 -10.99 -21.72 -5.66
CA ASP A 175 -10.61 -22.64 -4.59
C ASP A 175 -11.82 -23.42 -4.07
N ALA A 176 -12.98 -22.77 -3.94
CA ALA A 176 -14.23 -23.41 -3.52
C ALA A 176 -14.81 -24.41 -4.54
N LYS A 177 -14.47 -24.30 -5.83
CA LYS A 177 -14.92 -25.26 -6.86
C LYS A 177 -14.03 -26.49 -6.97
N ASN A 178 -12.80 -26.41 -6.41
CA ASN A 178 -11.81 -27.50 -6.46
C ASN A 178 -11.83 -28.37 -5.19
N LEU A 179 -12.75 -28.12 -4.26
CA LEU A 179 -13.04 -28.92 -3.05
C LEU A 179 -14.27 -29.79 -3.26
#